data_a8b18897d21c9480836de8963e90a8c0
#
_entry.id   a8b18897d21c9480836de8963e90a8c0
#
_cell.length_a   1.000
_cell.length_b   1.000
_cell.length_c   1.000
_cell.angle_alpha   90.00
_cell.angle_beta   90.00
_cell.angle_gamma   90.00
#
_symmetry.space_group_name_H-M   'P 1'
#
loop_
_entity.id
_entity.type
_entity.pdbx_description
1 polymer ?
#
loop_
_entity_poly.entity_id
_entity_poly.type
_entity_poly.pdbx_seq_one_letter_code
_entity_poly.pdbx_strand_id
1 'polypeptide(L)'
;MEDWWLVRDPKGDTGWLLSRYMDVDAPDSITRYAEGQRIVGAYVLTTVNDPEAEQDNKEIPVYVTAMSPYKAGLTYDFNQVRVFTWNVKKHRYETGFRDKNIEGYLPVTVKMATDPYGKSPVATTPAPTFMYRVLADDAGPVIPDPVTGAITPGKTILKTYRLEGNLVRRVIQPGTPTGGEAHPTPEPEKTKAAAKGKKRR
;
A
#
# COMPACT_ATOMS: atom_id res chain seq x y z
N MET A 1 18.26 15.61 2.41
CA MET A 1 17.18 15.65 1.41
C MET A 1 15.87 15.51 2.15
N GLU A 2 14.86 16.26 1.78
CA GLU A 2 13.54 16.23 2.40
C GLU A 2 12.47 16.13 1.32
N ASP A 3 11.41 15.39 1.59
CA ASP A 3 10.30 15.22 0.66
C ASP A 3 9.16 16.17 1.03
N TRP A 4 8.61 16.83 0.03
CA TRP A 4 7.46 17.70 0.14
C TRP A 4 6.32 17.13 -0.68
N TRP A 5 5.12 17.12 -0.13
CA TRP A 5 3.93 16.65 -0.80
C TRP A 5 3.05 17.82 -1.18
N LEU A 6 2.63 17.86 -2.44
CA LEU A 6 1.57 18.76 -2.87
C LEU A 6 0.24 18.20 -2.37
N VAL A 7 -0.38 18.93 -1.47
CA VAL A 7 -1.64 18.54 -0.85
C VAL A 7 -2.75 19.50 -1.22
N ARG A 8 -3.99 19.02 -1.16
CA ARG A 8 -5.18 19.83 -1.32
C ARG A 8 -6.06 19.66 -0.10
N ASP A 9 -6.50 20.76 0.48
CA ASP A 9 -7.43 20.74 1.58
C ASP A 9 -8.90 20.52 1.12
N PRO A 10 -9.85 20.26 2.04
CA PRO A 10 -11.26 20.08 1.69
C PRO A 10 -11.92 21.30 1.05
N LYS A 11 -11.34 22.51 1.21
CA LYS A 11 -11.84 23.75 0.58
C LYS A 11 -11.33 23.92 -0.85
N GLY A 12 -10.34 23.09 -1.25
CA GLY A 12 -9.73 23.14 -2.56
C GLY A 12 -8.41 23.91 -2.63
N ASP A 13 -7.96 24.49 -1.52
CA ASP A 13 -6.68 25.17 -1.44
C ASP A 13 -5.52 24.16 -1.56
N THR A 14 -4.49 24.53 -2.28
CA THR A 14 -3.33 23.67 -2.54
C THR A 14 -2.07 24.26 -1.95
N GLY A 15 -1.19 23.40 -1.42
CA GLY A 15 0.08 23.82 -0.84
C GLY A 15 1.03 22.66 -0.65
N TRP A 16 2.29 22.98 -0.36
CA TRP A 16 3.33 22.01 -0.08
C TRP A 16 3.47 21.77 1.41
N LEU A 17 3.39 20.52 1.85
CA LEU A 17 3.67 20.10 3.21
C LEU A 17 4.88 19.18 3.26
N LEU A 18 5.72 19.38 4.26
CA LEU A 18 6.85 18.53 4.50
C LEU A 18 6.40 17.14 4.97
N SER A 19 6.78 16.12 4.26
CA SER A 19 6.23 14.74 4.42
C SER A 19 6.37 14.20 5.85
N ARG A 20 7.44 14.58 6.59
CA ARG A 20 7.66 14.14 7.97
C ARG A 20 6.65 14.69 9.00
N TYR A 21 5.87 15.71 8.63
CA TYR A 21 4.80 16.27 9.46
C TYR A 21 3.41 15.80 9.06
N MET A 22 3.34 14.81 8.17
CA MET A 22 2.09 14.25 7.70
C MET A 22 1.99 12.79 8.14
N ASP A 23 0.96 12.49 8.91
CA ASP A 23 0.56 11.12 9.18
C ASP A 23 -0.82 10.88 8.57
N VAL A 24 -1.01 9.68 8.05
CA VAL A 24 -2.31 9.23 7.57
C VAL A 24 -3.15 8.84 8.78
N ASP A 25 -4.39 9.31 8.81
CA ASP A 25 -5.36 8.90 9.82
C ASP A 25 -5.68 7.41 9.66
N ALA A 26 -4.96 6.60 10.41
CA ALA A 26 -5.09 5.15 10.43
C ALA A 26 -5.19 4.67 11.88
N PRO A 27 -6.09 3.71 12.19
CA PRO A 27 -6.27 3.23 13.56
C PRO A 27 -4.98 2.65 14.15
N ASP A 28 -4.74 2.89 15.43
CA ASP A 28 -3.59 2.33 16.18
C ASP A 28 -3.52 0.81 16.06
N SER A 29 -4.67 0.16 15.92
CA SER A 29 -4.76 -1.29 15.76
C SER A 29 -4.11 -1.80 14.48
N ILE A 30 -3.92 -0.96 13.45
CA ILE A 30 -3.20 -1.32 12.22
C ILE A 30 -1.83 -0.67 12.13
N THR A 31 -1.60 0.51 12.72
CA THR A 31 -0.31 1.20 12.69
C THR A 31 0.81 0.39 13.35
N ARG A 32 0.48 -0.39 14.40
CA ARG A 32 1.42 -1.32 15.05
C ARG A 32 2.01 -2.37 14.10
N TYR A 33 1.34 -2.66 12.98
CA TYR A 33 1.82 -3.60 11.96
C TYR A 33 2.63 -2.94 10.85
N ALA A 34 2.97 -1.65 10.98
CA ALA A 34 3.73 -0.94 9.97
C ALA A 34 5.17 -1.46 9.79
N GLU A 35 5.69 -2.23 10.77
CA GLU A 35 6.98 -2.94 10.67
C GLU A 35 8.15 -2.00 10.31
N GLY A 36 8.16 -0.79 10.88
CA GLY A 36 9.17 0.23 10.61
C GLY A 36 8.98 1.00 9.30
N GLN A 37 7.84 0.85 8.65
CA GLN A 37 7.44 1.67 7.51
C GLN A 37 6.41 2.72 7.92
N ARG A 38 6.29 3.77 7.12
CA ARG A 38 5.24 4.78 7.24
C ARG A 38 4.03 4.36 6.41
N ILE A 39 2.83 4.51 6.96
CA ILE A 39 1.60 4.41 6.19
C ILE A 39 1.43 5.73 5.45
N VAL A 40 1.39 5.69 4.12
CA VAL A 40 1.22 6.87 3.24
C VAL A 40 -0.19 6.96 2.66
N GLY A 41 -1.00 5.93 2.85
CA GLY A 41 -2.41 5.90 2.49
C GLY A 41 -3.13 4.78 3.23
N ALA A 42 -4.33 5.05 3.74
CA ALA A 42 -5.22 4.07 4.36
C ALA A 42 -6.64 4.30 3.82
N TYR A 43 -7.23 3.24 3.27
CA TYR A 43 -8.53 3.32 2.60
C TYR A 43 -9.44 2.22 3.12
N VAL A 44 -10.68 2.57 3.46
CA VAL A 44 -11.68 1.58 3.85
C VAL A 44 -12.11 0.82 2.59
N LEU A 45 -11.86 -0.47 2.58
CA LEU A 45 -12.23 -1.37 1.48
C LEU A 45 -13.66 -1.87 1.63
N THR A 46 -14.04 -2.24 2.84
CA THR A 46 -15.39 -2.69 3.26
C THR A 46 -15.46 -2.68 4.78
N THR A 47 -16.59 -3.10 5.34
CA THR A 47 -16.76 -3.34 6.78
C THR A 47 -17.13 -4.79 7.05
N VAL A 48 -16.88 -5.23 8.28
CA VAL A 48 -17.29 -6.55 8.81
C VAL A 48 -18.04 -6.31 10.12
N ASN A 49 -19.25 -6.86 10.23
CA ASN A 49 -20.00 -6.78 11.46
C ASN A 49 -19.44 -7.75 12.51
N ASP A 50 -19.07 -7.23 13.67
CA ASP A 50 -18.63 -8.01 14.83
C ASP A 50 -19.34 -7.50 16.08
N PRO A 51 -20.46 -8.12 16.47
CA PRO A 51 -21.26 -7.69 17.63
C PRO A 51 -20.49 -7.74 18.97
N GLU A 52 -19.45 -8.56 19.04
CA GLU A 52 -18.62 -8.76 20.25
C GLU A 52 -17.34 -7.90 20.25
N ALA A 53 -17.10 -7.11 19.19
CA ALA A 53 -15.95 -6.21 19.14
C ALA A 53 -16.00 -5.19 20.29
N GLU A 54 -14.84 -4.80 20.82
CA GLU A 54 -14.73 -3.81 21.89
C GLU A 54 -15.11 -2.39 21.44
N GLN A 55 -14.99 -2.11 20.13
CA GLN A 55 -15.32 -0.81 19.57
C GLN A 55 -16.82 -0.55 19.64
N ASP A 56 -17.21 0.68 19.91
CA ASP A 56 -18.62 1.11 19.95
C ASP A 56 -19.33 0.86 18.62
N ASN A 57 -18.63 1.11 17.51
CA ASN A 57 -19.11 0.76 16.19
C ASN A 57 -18.77 -0.70 15.88
N LYS A 58 -19.79 -1.54 15.82
CA LYS A 58 -19.67 -2.98 15.53
C LYS A 58 -19.36 -3.27 14.04
N GLU A 59 -19.44 -2.28 13.18
CA GLU A 59 -19.04 -2.34 11.78
C GLU A 59 -17.53 -2.03 11.67
N ILE A 60 -16.70 -3.05 11.74
CA ILE A 60 -15.25 -2.92 11.78
C ILE A 60 -14.70 -2.76 10.35
N PRO A 61 -14.00 -1.68 10.02
CA PRO A 61 -13.47 -1.47 8.69
C PRO A 61 -12.37 -2.47 8.32
N VAL A 62 -12.38 -2.94 7.08
CA VAL A 62 -11.28 -3.63 6.43
C VAL A 62 -10.48 -2.59 5.65
N TYR A 63 -9.18 -2.54 5.87
CA TYR A 63 -8.33 -1.50 5.28
C TYR A 63 -7.42 -2.06 4.19
N VAL A 64 -7.26 -1.28 3.11
CA VAL A 64 -6.09 -1.37 2.23
C VAL A 64 -5.16 -0.20 2.54
N THR A 65 -3.88 -0.49 2.80
CA THR A 65 -2.87 0.50 3.14
C THR A 65 -1.74 0.49 2.15
N ALA A 66 -1.26 1.68 1.79
CA ALA A 66 0.00 1.87 1.08
C ALA A 66 1.07 2.27 2.10
N MET A 67 2.25 1.66 2.00
CA MET A 67 3.32 1.81 2.98
C MET A 67 4.64 2.11 2.29
N SER A 68 5.43 3.01 2.88
CA SER A 68 6.70 3.50 2.35
C SER A 68 7.79 3.47 3.42
N PRO A 69 9.06 3.24 3.05
CA PRO A 69 10.16 3.40 3.98
C PRO A 69 10.24 4.85 4.52
N TYR A 70 10.76 5.01 5.74
CA TYR A 70 11.14 6.33 6.28
C TYR A 70 12.44 6.80 5.62
N LYS A 71 12.35 7.14 4.34
CA LYS A 71 13.48 7.59 3.54
C LYS A 71 13.04 8.68 2.59
N ALA A 72 13.83 9.73 2.46
CA ALA A 72 13.62 10.81 1.51
C ALA A 72 14.29 10.50 0.16
N GLY A 73 13.80 11.12 -0.92
CA GLY A 73 14.34 10.99 -2.27
C GLY A 73 14.01 9.65 -2.94
N LEU A 74 12.90 9.03 -2.55
CA LEU A 74 12.36 7.88 -3.26
C LEU A 74 11.76 8.32 -4.59
N THR A 75 11.88 7.46 -5.60
CA THR A 75 11.31 7.67 -6.93
C THR A 75 9.90 7.07 -7.08
N TYR A 76 9.30 6.69 -5.96
CA TYR A 76 7.96 6.11 -5.83
C TYR A 76 7.30 6.56 -4.54
N ASP A 77 5.98 6.49 -4.45
CA ASP A 77 5.22 6.90 -3.27
C ASP A 77 5.19 5.82 -2.20
N PHE A 78 5.13 4.54 -2.61
CA PHE A 78 5.07 3.40 -1.70
C PHE A 78 5.74 2.16 -2.30
N ASN A 79 6.24 1.28 -1.43
CA ASN A 79 6.87 0.02 -1.85
C ASN A 79 6.12 -1.22 -1.37
N GLN A 80 5.01 -1.03 -0.65
CA GLN A 80 4.18 -2.12 -0.16
C GLN A 80 2.71 -1.72 -0.12
N VAL A 81 1.84 -2.64 -0.51
CA VAL A 81 0.40 -2.58 -0.26
C VAL A 81 0.03 -3.75 0.66
N ARG A 82 -0.79 -3.47 1.69
CA ARG A 82 -1.27 -4.47 2.63
C ARG A 82 -2.77 -4.34 2.85
N VAL A 83 -3.47 -5.46 2.91
CA VAL A 83 -4.87 -5.51 3.32
C VAL A 83 -4.95 -6.07 4.72
N PHE A 84 -5.61 -5.31 5.61
CA PHE A 84 -5.92 -5.74 6.96
C PHE A 84 -7.38 -6.17 7.03
N THR A 85 -7.61 -7.46 7.24
CA THR A 85 -8.93 -8.04 7.44
C THR A 85 -9.21 -8.22 8.92
N TRP A 86 -10.48 -8.13 9.30
CA TRP A 86 -10.89 -8.38 10.68
C TRP A 86 -11.21 -9.87 10.90
N ASN A 87 -10.61 -10.45 11.92
CA ASN A 87 -10.91 -11.81 12.34
C ASN A 87 -11.93 -11.76 13.49
N VAL A 88 -13.19 -12.07 13.17
CA VAL A 88 -14.32 -12.03 14.12
C VAL A 88 -14.14 -13.01 15.30
N LYS A 89 -13.45 -14.15 15.10
CA LYS A 89 -13.24 -15.13 16.17
C LYS A 89 -12.18 -14.68 17.19
N LYS A 90 -11.26 -13.82 16.77
CA LYS A 90 -10.13 -13.36 17.60
C LYS A 90 -10.24 -11.87 17.93
N HIS A 91 -11.26 -11.20 17.45
CA HIS A 91 -11.52 -9.77 17.63
C HIS A 91 -10.28 -8.90 17.37
N ARG A 92 -9.59 -9.17 16.23
CA ARG A 92 -8.37 -8.44 15.86
C ARG A 92 -8.14 -8.38 14.36
N TYR A 93 -7.32 -7.41 13.96
CA TYR A 93 -6.83 -7.36 12.59
C TYR A 93 -5.78 -8.44 12.31
N GLU A 94 -5.87 -9.00 11.11
CA GLU A 94 -4.88 -9.92 10.54
C GLU A 94 -4.53 -9.44 9.12
N THR A 95 -3.30 -9.74 8.68
CA THR A 95 -2.89 -9.44 7.30
C THR A 95 -3.53 -10.45 6.34
N GLY A 96 -4.52 -10.01 5.58
CA GLY A 96 -5.18 -10.83 4.55
C GLY A 96 -4.43 -10.86 3.21
N PHE A 97 -3.62 -9.83 2.94
CA PHE A 97 -2.84 -9.73 1.71
C PHE A 97 -1.63 -8.80 1.90
N ARG A 98 -0.56 -9.10 1.17
CA ARG A 98 0.64 -8.27 1.11
C ARG A 98 1.26 -8.35 -0.28
N ASP A 99 1.45 -7.19 -0.91
CA ASP A 99 2.29 -7.00 -2.10
C ASP A 99 3.46 -6.09 -1.69
N LYS A 100 4.69 -6.52 -1.87
CA LYS A 100 5.88 -5.84 -1.39
C LYS A 100 6.97 -5.79 -2.46
N ASN A 101 7.97 -4.94 -2.22
CA ASN A 101 9.08 -4.70 -3.14
C ASN A 101 8.59 -4.19 -4.50
N ILE A 102 7.63 -3.29 -4.49
CA ILE A 102 7.08 -2.63 -5.68
C ILE A 102 7.47 -1.16 -5.69
N GLU A 103 7.51 -0.55 -6.85
CA GLU A 103 7.57 0.90 -7.02
C GLU A 103 6.17 1.39 -7.35
N GLY A 104 5.42 1.74 -6.31
CA GLY A 104 4.01 2.09 -6.39
C GLY A 104 3.75 3.59 -6.38
N TYR A 105 2.67 4.00 -7.06
CA TYR A 105 2.28 5.40 -7.21
C TYR A 105 0.83 5.61 -6.77
N LEU A 106 0.60 6.65 -5.99
CA LEU A 106 -0.73 7.07 -5.57
C LEU A 106 -1.54 7.64 -6.77
N PRO A 107 -2.87 7.57 -6.72
CA PRO A 107 -3.68 7.08 -5.61
C PRO A 107 -3.90 5.56 -5.64
N VAL A 108 -4.16 4.99 -4.46
CA VAL A 108 -4.87 3.71 -4.37
C VAL A 108 -6.36 4.00 -4.47
N THR A 109 -7.05 3.33 -5.37
CA THR A 109 -8.49 3.52 -5.58
C THR A 109 -9.26 2.31 -5.07
N VAL A 110 -10.36 2.54 -4.37
CA VAL A 110 -11.27 1.51 -3.86
C VAL A 110 -12.66 1.68 -4.45
N LYS A 111 -13.32 0.59 -4.81
CA LYS A 111 -14.70 0.58 -5.33
C LYS A 111 -15.32 -0.82 -5.25
N MET A 112 -16.64 -0.90 -5.38
CA MET A 112 -17.33 -2.16 -5.67
C MET A 112 -17.25 -2.44 -7.16
N ALA A 113 -16.77 -3.63 -7.55
CA ALA A 113 -16.68 -4.04 -8.96
C ALA A 113 -16.80 -5.56 -9.14
N THR A 114 -17.23 -5.97 -10.33
CA THR A 114 -17.19 -7.35 -10.78
C THR A 114 -15.84 -7.67 -11.39
N ASP A 115 -15.51 -8.95 -11.54
CA ASP A 115 -14.39 -9.39 -12.36
C ASP A 115 -14.89 -9.54 -13.83
N PRO A 116 -14.45 -8.66 -14.75
CA PRO A 116 -14.92 -8.69 -16.13
C PRO A 116 -14.44 -9.92 -16.92
N TYR A 117 -13.47 -10.65 -16.39
CA TYR A 117 -12.86 -11.80 -17.06
C TYR A 117 -13.29 -13.14 -16.45
N GLY A 118 -13.82 -13.11 -15.24
CA GLY A 118 -14.31 -14.28 -14.54
C GLY A 118 -15.74 -14.64 -14.95
N LYS A 119 -16.03 -15.97 -15.04
CA LYS A 119 -17.35 -16.47 -15.39
C LYS A 119 -18.09 -17.12 -14.22
N SER A 120 -17.45 -17.24 -13.07
CA SER A 120 -18.07 -17.82 -11.89
C SER A 120 -19.09 -16.86 -11.25
N PRO A 121 -20.09 -17.36 -10.52
CA PRO A 121 -21.03 -16.49 -9.78
C PRO A 121 -20.31 -15.52 -8.85
N VAL A 122 -19.21 -15.92 -8.24
CA VAL A 122 -18.40 -15.04 -7.38
C VAL A 122 -17.77 -13.91 -8.21
N ALA A 123 -17.24 -14.19 -9.39
CA ALA A 123 -16.62 -13.19 -10.26
C ALA A 123 -17.64 -12.15 -10.77
N THR A 124 -18.84 -12.58 -11.10
CA THR A 124 -19.91 -11.72 -11.63
C THR A 124 -20.67 -10.93 -10.56
N THR A 125 -20.53 -11.30 -9.29
CA THR A 125 -21.07 -10.53 -8.18
C THR A 125 -20.14 -9.36 -7.84
N PRO A 126 -20.66 -8.11 -7.64
CA PRO A 126 -19.83 -7.00 -7.17
C PRO A 126 -19.14 -7.31 -5.84
N ALA A 127 -17.85 -7.06 -5.75
CA ALA A 127 -17.06 -7.23 -4.54
C ALA A 127 -16.13 -6.03 -4.30
N PRO A 128 -15.72 -5.79 -3.04
CA PRO A 128 -14.75 -4.74 -2.72
C PRO A 128 -13.48 -4.95 -3.53
N THR A 129 -13.09 -3.92 -4.26
CA THR A 129 -11.99 -3.97 -5.24
C THR A 129 -11.09 -2.79 -5.02
N PHE A 130 -9.77 -3.01 -5.03
CA PHE A 130 -8.79 -1.95 -4.96
C PHE A 130 -7.80 -2.03 -6.11
N MET A 131 -7.29 -0.87 -6.49
CA MET A 131 -6.40 -0.73 -7.64
C MET A 131 -5.29 0.26 -7.31
N TYR A 132 -4.11 0.00 -7.82
CA TYR A 132 -2.96 0.90 -7.76
C TYR A 132 -2.04 0.69 -8.96
N ARG A 133 -1.17 1.67 -9.20
CA ARG A 133 -0.18 1.61 -10.29
C ARG A 133 1.19 1.29 -9.72
N VAL A 134 1.93 0.47 -10.46
CA VAL A 134 3.34 0.17 -10.19
C VAL A 134 4.16 0.46 -11.44
N LEU A 135 5.43 0.78 -11.27
CA LEU A 135 6.35 0.97 -12.39
C LEU A 135 6.51 -0.33 -13.16
N ALA A 136 6.49 -0.26 -14.48
CA ALA A 136 6.84 -1.40 -15.34
C ALA A 136 8.37 -1.59 -15.34
N ASP A 137 8.84 -2.84 -15.46
CA ASP A 137 10.28 -3.17 -15.51
C ASP A 137 11.00 -2.59 -16.73
N ASP A 138 10.24 -2.36 -17.80
CA ASP A 138 10.71 -1.73 -19.05
C ASP A 138 10.50 -0.21 -19.11
N ALA A 139 10.12 0.42 -18.00
CA ALA A 139 9.82 1.86 -17.97
C ALA A 139 11.06 2.75 -17.99
N GLY A 140 12.23 2.20 -17.75
CA GLY A 140 13.45 2.96 -17.51
C GLY A 140 13.46 3.64 -16.12
N PRO A 141 14.57 4.27 -15.74
CA PRO A 141 14.72 4.92 -14.44
C PRO A 141 13.81 6.13 -14.32
N VAL A 142 13.16 6.28 -13.17
CA VAL A 142 12.40 7.48 -12.83
C VAL A 142 13.37 8.52 -12.26
N ILE A 143 13.45 9.67 -12.95
CA ILE A 143 14.33 10.77 -12.55
C ILE A 143 13.44 11.93 -12.12
N PRO A 144 13.59 12.44 -10.88
CA PRO A 144 12.87 13.64 -10.45
C PRO A 144 13.18 14.82 -11.35
N ASP A 145 12.18 15.64 -11.63
CA ASP A 145 12.37 16.88 -12.36
C ASP A 145 13.39 17.77 -11.62
N PRO A 146 14.44 18.26 -12.30
CA PRO A 146 15.52 18.98 -11.64
C PRO A 146 15.10 20.36 -11.09
N VAL A 147 13.99 20.90 -11.55
CA VAL A 147 13.48 22.22 -11.12
C VAL A 147 12.41 22.10 -10.05
N THR A 148 11.45 21.21 -10.27
CA THR A 148 10.28 21.06 -9.40
C THR A 148 10.43 19.92 -8.39
N GLY A 149 11.35 18.97 -8.63
CA GLY A 149 11.48 17.74 -7.87
C GLY A 149 10.32 16.75 -8.12
N ALA A 150 9.42 17.04 -9.04
CA ALA A 150 8.26 16.20 -9.31
C ALA A 150 8.69 14.83 -9.84
N ILE A 151 8.06 13.79 -9.31
CA ILE A 151 8.25 12.41 -9.73
C ILE A 151 7.14 12.05 -10.70
N THR A 152 7.50 11.79 -11.96
CA THR A 152 6.56 11.35 -12.98
C THR A 152 7.01 9.99 -13.48
N PRO A 153 6.30 8.91 -13.13
CA PRO A 153 6.62 7.59 -13.65
C PRO A 153 6.39 7.55 -15.17
N GLY A 154 7.22 6.82 -15.88
CA GLY A 154 7.02 6.53 -17.29
C GLY A 154 5.88 5.50 -17.46
N LYS A 155 6.18 4.33 -18.01
CA LYS A 155 5.23 3.24 -18.18
C LYS A 155 4.87 2.61 -16.84
N THR A 156 3.56 2.50 -16.55
CA THR A 156 3.05 1.86 -15.33
C THR A 156 2.10 0.72 -15.64
N ILE A 157 2.00 -0.23 -14.72
CA ILE A 157 1.06 -1.34 -14.73
C ILE A 157 -0.03 -1.06 -13.70
N LEU A 158 -1.30 -1.19 -14.10
CA LEU A 158 -2.43 -1.16 -13.18
C LEU A 158 -2.64 -2.54 -12.57
N LYS A 159 -2.49 -2.64 -11.26
CA LYS A 159 -2.81 -3.86 -10.50
C LYS A 159 -4.20 -3.73 -9.92
N THR A 160 -5.06 -4.70 -10.17
CA THR A 160 -6.44 -4.75 -9.67
C THR A 160 -6.63 -6.00 -8.84
N TYR A 161 -7.19 -5.83 -7.64
CA TYR A 161 -7.45 -6.91 -6.71
C TYR A 161 -8.87 -6.81 -6.16
N ARG A 162 -9.48 -7.96 -5.91
CA ARG A 162 -10.81 -8.10 -5.31
C ARG A 162 -10.72 -8.84 -3.98
N LEU A 163 -11.50 -8.41 -3.01
CA LEU A 163 -11.70 -9.13 -1.75
C LEU A 163 -12.93 -10.03 -1.89
N GLU A 164 -12.72 -11.33 -1.86
CA GLU A 164 -13.76 -12.36 -1.93
C GLU A 164 -13.78 -13.13 -0.59
N GLY A 165 -14.70 -12.72 0.30
CA GLY A 165 -14.65 -13.13 1.70
C GLY A 165 -13.38 -12.60 2.38
N ASN A 166 -12.50 -13.50 2.82
CA ASN A 166 -11.20 -13.14 3.42
C ASN A 166 -10.02 -13.31 2.44
N LEU A 167 -10.30 -13.62 1.17
CA LEU A 167 -9.27 -13.86 0.15
C LEU A 167 -9.17 -12.67 -0.79
N VAL A 168 -7.94 -12.19 -0.98
CA VAL A 168 -7.63 -11.18 -2.00
C VAL A 168 -7.15 -11.88 -3.27
N ARG A 169 -7.88 -11.68 -4.37
CA ARG A 169 -7.56 -12.24 -5.69
C ARG A 169 -7.18 -11.15 -6.67
N ARG A 170 -6.14 -11.39 -7.44
CA ARG A 170 -5.77 -10.50 -8.55
C ARG A 170 -6.75 -10.70 -9.73
N VAL A 171 -7.26 -9.61 -10.26
CA VAL A 171 -8.02 -9.58 -11.50
C VAL A 171 -7.02 -9.42 -12.65
N ILE A 172 -6.92 -10.40 -13.51
CA ILE A 172 -5.95 -10.44 -14.61
C ILE A 172 -6.70 -10.53 -15.94
N GLN A 173 -6.44 -9.55 -16.82
CA GLN A 173 -6.95 -9.64 -18.19
C GLN A 173 -6.29 -10.81 -18.92
N PRO A 174 -7.06 -11.67 -19.58
CA PRO A 174 -6.51 -12.76 -20.39
C PRO A 174 -5.53 -12.22 -21.44
N GLY A 175 -4.38 -12.88 -21.56
CA GLY A 175 -3.32 -12.47 -22.49
C GLY A 175 -2.40 -11.34 -22.00
N THR A 176 -2.63 -10.80 -20.80
CA THR A 176 -1.68 -9.86 -20.20
C THR A 176 -0.49 -10.65 -19.66
N PRO A 177 0.75 -10.30 -20.02
CA PRO A 177 1.94 -10.92 -19.41
C PRO A 177 1.90 -10.73 -17.88
N THR A 178 2.06 -11.82 -17.14
CA THR A 178 2.25 -11.78 -15.68
C THR A 178 3.73 -11.57 -15.44
N GLY A 179 4.14 -10.38 -15.21
CA GLY A 179 5.54 -10.03 -14.99
C GLY A 179 5.78 -8.61 -15.44
N GLY A 180 6.99 -8.15 -15.27
CA GLY A 180 7.39 -6.88 -15.79
C GLY A 180 7.09 -5.69 -14.86
N GLU A 181 6.99 -5.90 -13.55
CA GLU A 181 7.00 -4.81 -12.58
C GLU A 181 8.42 -4.55 -12.05
N ALA A 182 8.78 -3.28 -11.98
CA ALA A 182 10.04 -2.87 -11.39
C ALA A 182 10.06 -3.13 -9.89
N HIS A 183 11.24 -3.49 -9.38
CA HIS A 183 11.46 -3.72 -7.96
C HIS A 183 12.51 -2.73 -7.45
N PRO A 184 12.27 -2.09 -6.29
CA PRO A 184 13.28 -1.24 -5.67
C PRO A 184 14.58 -2.03 -5.47
N THR A 185 15.70 -1.40 -5.79
CA THR A 185 17.00 -2.01 -5.51
C THR A 185 17.11 -2.30 -4.02
N PRO A 186 17.41 -3.54 -3.61
CA PRO A 186 17.58 -3.88 -2.20
C PRO A 186 18.67 -2.99 -1.60
N GLU A 187 18.39 -2.37 -0.45
CA GLU A 187 19.45 -1.70 0.29
C GLU A 187 20.47 -2.76 0.73
N PRO A 188 21.78 -2.47 0.60
CA PRO A 188 22.80 -3.36 1.12
C PRO A 188 22.53 -3.58 2.61
N GLU A 189 22.33 -4.83 3.00
CA GLU A 189 22.17 -5.18 4.40
C GLU A 189 23.31 -4.56 5.20
N LYS A 190 22.99 -3.72 6.20
CA LYS A 190 23.98 -3.23 7.16
C LYS A 190 24.54 -4.47 7.84
N THR A 191 25.71 -4.91 7.39
CA THR A 191 26.48 -5.98 8.04
C THR A 191 26.57 -5.63 9.52
N LYS A 192 25.92 -6.42 10.37
CA LYS A 192 26.07 -6.31 11.82
C LYS A 192 27.56 -6.51 12.08
N ALA A 193 28.28 -5.41 12.33
CA ALA A 193 29.67 -5.45 12.74
C ALA A 193 29.73 -6.39 13.96
N ALA A 194 30.42 -7.51 13.79
CA ALA A 194 30.62 -8.49 14.85
C ALA A 194 31.23 -7.77 16.05
N ALA A 195 30.47 -7.66 17.13
CA ALA A 195 30.99 -7.20 18.41
C ALA A 195 32.04 -8.23 18.87
N LYS A 196 33.30 -7.98 18.52
CA LYS A 196 34.43 -8.72 19.05
C LYS A 196 34.48 -8.46 20.55
N GLY A 197 34.02 -9.43 21.32
CA GLY A 197 34.13 -9.45 22.76
C GLY A 197 35.60 -9.33 23.18
N LYS A 198 35.96 -8.20 23.80
CA LYS A 198 37.20 -8.08 24.56
C LYS A 198 37.08 -9.01 25.80
N LYS A 199 37.64 -10.22 25.73
CA LYS A 199 37.98 -10.99 26.94
C LYS A 199 39.02 -10.18 27.72
N ARG A 200 38.63 -9.66 28.89
CA ARG A 200 39.60 -9.23 29.92
C ARG A 200 40.19 -10.45 30.56
N ARG A 201 41.51 -10.51 30.56
CA ARG A 201 42.29 -11.30 31.50
C ARG A 201 42.31 -10.63 32.88
#